data_32686a47ee83ab79b5e580f861536528
#
_entry.id   32686a47ee83ab79b5e580f861536528
#
_cell.length_a   1.000
_cell.length_b   1.000
_cell.length_c   1.000
_cell.angle_alpha   90.00
_cell.angle_beta   90.00
_cell.angle_gamma   90.00
#
_symmetry.space_group_name_H-M   'P 1'
#
loop_
_entity.id
_entity.type
_entity.pdbx_description
1 polymer ?
#
loop_
_entity_poly.entity_id
_entity_poly.type
_entity_poly.pdbx_seq_one_letter_code
_entity_poly.pdbx_strand_id
1 'polypeptide(L)'
;YNEAMRRLSLFIALSVLVASHLAQASETNSGHAMTMYDTEPVKYGENFSHFDYLNPNAPKGGGIRLGAVGTFDSFNTFIAKGNAAGTGSVETLITSSADEPFTVYGLIAASFEWPNDRSWVIFNLRSQARWHDGTPVTADDVVWSFDTLMEKGAPGYRYYYSAVESAEKLGEHRVRFNFKEAGNRELPLIMGQLPVLPKHYWADRDFTETTLEPPLGSGPYRIKEFEAGRYIVQERVPDYWGKNLAVNRGMNNLDTIRTDYYRDATSIRLALKAGDIDLRSENQSKAWAEDYNVEAVEKGLLKKEMVPHQMPTGMQGFVFNTRRGIFKDPQVREALGYAFDFEWSNRTLFNGQYTRTASYFSN
;
A
#
# COMPACT_ATOMS: atom_id res chain seq x y z
N TYR A 1 23.17 51.59 -44.01
CA TYR A 1 23.61 51.41 -42.59
C TYR A 1 22.46 51.02 -41.65
N ASN A 2 21.22 51.50 -41.89
CA ASN A 2 20.07 51.24 -40.98
C ASN A 2 19.46 49.86 -41.12
N GLU A 3 19.55 49.17 -42.26
CA GLU A 3 18.93 47.82 -42.43
C GLU A 3 19.76 46.71 -41.84
N ALA A 4 21.08 46.80 -41.87
CA ALA A 4 21.97 45.82 -41.26
C ALA A 4 21.89 45.83 -39.73
N MET A 5 21.74 47.01 -39.13
CA MET A 5 21.53 47.17 -37.69
C MET A 5 20.17 46.62 -37.23
N ARG A 6 19.11 46.80 -38.04
CA ARG A 6 17.76 46.24 -37.74
C ARG A 6 17.76 44.69 -37.81
N ARG A 7 18.47 44.11 -38.76
CA ARG A 7 18.60 42.63 -38.85
C ARG A 7 19.44 42.06 -37.73
N LEU A 8 20.50 42.76 -37.30
CA LEU A 8 21.32 42.33 -36.15
C LEU A 8 20.55 42.43 -34.84
N SER A 9 19.76 43.47 -34.64
CA SER A 9 18.88 43.63 -33.44
C SER A 9 17.76 42.59 -33.40
N LEU A 10 17.20 42.16 -34.55
CA LEU A 10 16.20 41.11 -34.64
C LEU A 10 16.80 39.73 -34.33
N PHE A 11 18.02 39.44 -34.75
CA PHE A 11 18.72 38.20 -34.46
C PHE A 11 19.10 38.07 -32.97
N ILE A 12 19.53 39.18 -32.35
CA ILE A 12 19.85 39.20 -30.91
C ILE A 12 18.59 39.08 -30.09
N ALA A 13 17.47 39.72 -30.46
CA ALA A 13 16.19 39.58 -29.78
C ALA A 13 15.61 38.16 -29.90
N LEU A 14 15.75 37.50 -31.05
CA LEU A 14 15.31 36.14 -31.29
C LEU A 14 16.14 35.11 -30.52
N SER A 15 17.48 35.33 -30.44
CA SER A 15 18.38 34.45 -29.66
C SER A 15 18.19 34.58 -28.14
N VAL A 16 17.84 35.77 -27.65
CA VAL A 16 17.47 35.99 -26.22
C VAL A 16 16.11 35.36 -25.88
N LEU A 17 15.14 35.41 -26.80
CA LEU A 17 13.84 34.74 -26.58
C LEU A 17 13.96 33.20 -26.63
N VAL A 18 14.82 32.65 -27.47
CA VAL A 18 15.08 31.19 -27.52
C VAL A 18 15.87 30.73 -26.30
N ALA A 19 16.81 31.56 -25.80
CA ALA A 19 17.57 31.24 -24.59
C ALA A 19 16.70 31.31 -23.32
N SER A 20 15.67 32.17 -23.28
CA SER A 20 14.72 32.22 -22.13
C SER A 20 13.73 31.08 -22.10
N HIS A 21 13.50 30.34 -23.19
CA HIS A 21 12.70 29.12 -23.21
C HIS A 21 13.46 27.86 -22.84
N LEU A 22 14.80 27.92 -22.76
CA LEU A 22 15.66 26.78 -22.41
C LEU A 22 16.11 26.79 -20.93
N ALA A 23 15.72 27.76 -20.14
CA ALA A 23 16.14 27.92 -18.75
C ALA A 23 14.97 27.97 -17.74
N GLN A 24 13.80 27.39 -18.06
CA GLN A 24 12.94 26.88 -17.00
C GLN A 24 13.49 25.52 -16.58
N ALA A 25 14.52 25.54 -15.75
CA ALA A 25 14.81 24.40 -14.90
C ALA A 25 13.48 24.15 -14.14
N SER A 26 12.82 23.03 -14.45
CA SER A 26 11.61 22.61 -13.75
C SER A 26 11.96 22.65 -12.25
N GLU A 27 11.27 23.49 -11.49
CA GLU A 27 11.47 23.52 -10.04
C GLU A 27 11.30 22.11 -9.50
N THR A 28 12.32 21.62 -8.82
CA THR A 28 12.32 20.28 -8.22
C THR A 28 11.87 20.41 -6.79
N ASN A 29 10.80 19.74 -6.46
CA ASN A 29 10.33 19.57 -5.10
C ASN A 29 11.11 18.46 -4.42
N SER A 30 11.24 18.52 -3.10
CA SER A 30 11.81 17.44 -2.30
C SER A 30 11.16 17.40 -0.92
N GLY A 31 11.12 16.22 -0.31
CA GLY A 31 10.55 16.06 1.03
C GLY A 31 10.65 14.63 1.55
N HIS A 32 10.32 14.48 2.84
CA HIS A 32 10.19 13.18 3.54
C HIS A 32 8.81 12.55 3.36
N ALA A 33 7.87 13.32 2.84
CA ALA A 33 6.49 12.96 2.59
C ALA A 33 6.03 13.51 1.24
N MET A 34 5.00 12.92 0.67
CA MET A 34 4.38 13.34 -0.59
C MET A 34 2.87 13.16 -0.48
N THR A 35 2.12 14.14 -0.98
CA THR A 35 0.65 14.12 -1.02
C THR A 35 0.12 14.34 -2.42
N MET A 36 -1.09 13.86 -2.69
CA MET A 36 -1.83 14.19 -3.91
C MET A 36 -2.38 15.62 -3.91
N TYR A 37 -2.43 16.28 -2.75
CA TYR A 37 -2.95 17.65 -2.61
C TYR A 37 -1.82 18.66 -2.84
N ASP A 38 -2.05 19.64 -3.74
CA ASP A 38 -1.03 20.66 -4.04
C ASP A 38 -1.03 21.81 -3.02
N THR A 39 -2.10 21.99 -2.25
CA THR A 39 -2.34 23.19 -1.43
C THR A 39 -2.30 22.94 0.07
N GLU A 40 -2.33 21.69 0.50
CA GLU A 40 -2.35 21.34 1.91
C GLU A 40 -0.98 20.84 2.37
N PRO A 41 -0.45 21.37 3.48
CA PRO A 41 0.76 20.83 4.07
C PRO A 41 0.50 19.41 4.59
N VAL A 42 1.51 18.55 4.51
CA VAL A 42 1.44 17.22 5.13
C VAL A 42 1.27 17.34 6.64
N LYS A 43 0.45 16.49 7.23
CA LYS A 43 0.14 16.52 8.66
C LYS A 43 1.38 16.35 9.53
N TYR A 44 2.25 15.42 9.15
CA TYR A 44 3.48 15.12 9.90
C TYR A 44 4.69 15.74 9.22
N GLY A 45 5.21 16.82 9.81
CA GLY A 45 6.40 17.52 9.33
C GLY A 45 7.68 16.70 9.47
N GLU A 46 8.80 17.18 8.92
CA GLU A 46 10.08 16.43 8.83
C GLU A 46 10.60 15.86 10.17
N ASN A 47 10.31 16.53 11.28
CA ASN A 47 10.80 16.15 12.60
C ASN A 47 9.74 15.47 13.47
N PHE A 48 8.67 14.91 12.87
CA PHE A 48 7.69 14.19 13.67
C PHE A 48 8.30 12.97 14.36
N SER A 49 7.80 12.64 15.54
CA SER A 49 8.37 11.57 16.36
C SER A 49 7.67 10.22 16.19
N HIS A 50 6.40 10.23 15.89
CA HIS A 50 5.51 9.08 15.60
C HIS A 50 4.18 9.58 15.03
N PHE A 51 3.38 8.72 14.48
CA PHE A 51 2.01 9.05 14.12
C PHE A 51 1.13 9.22 15.37
N ASP A 52 0.26 10.24 15.39
CA ASP A 52 -0.53 10.64 16.56
C ASP A 52 -1.43 9.52 17.12
N TYR A 53 -1.90 8.63 16.27
CA TYR A 53 -2.74 7.51 16.65
C TYR A 53 -1.96 6.33 17.28
N LEU A 54 -0.63 6.40 17.35
CA LEU A 54 0.23 5.36 17.93
C LEU A 54 0.70 5.73 19.34
N ASN A 55 0.79 4.74 20.20
CA ASN A 55 1.46 4.89 21.50
C ASN A 55 2.95 4.53 21.36
N PRO A 56 3.88 5.51 21.37
CA PRO A 56 5.31 5.23 21.23
C PRO A 56 5.89 4.42 22.38
N ASN A 57 5.19 4.37 23.53
CA ASN A 57 5.56 3.63 24.72
C ASN A 57 4.80 2.32 24.87
N ALA A 58 4.13 1.86 23.82
CA ALA A 58 3.43 0.57 23.84
C ALA A 58 4.42 -0.55 24.22
N PRO A 59 4.04 -1.45 25.15
CA PRO A 59 4.91 -2.53 25.58
C PRO A 59 5.21 -3.47 24.40
N LYS A 60 6.44 -3.93 24.33
CA LYS A 60 6.87 -4.95 23.37
C LYS A 60 6.80 -6.33 24.04
N GLY A 61 6.27 -7.31 23.36
CA GLY A 61 6.21 -8.69 23.86
C GLY A 61 4.91 -9.39 23.56
N GLY A 62 4.82 -10.65 23.99
CA GLY A 62 3.63 -11.47 23.83
C GLY A 62 3.35 -11.93 22.40
N GLY A 63 2.18 -12.50 22.20
CA GLY A 63 1.76 -13.01 20.90
C GLY A 63 0.28 -12.83 20.66
N ILE A 64 -0.13 -12.98 19.39
CA ILE A 64 -1.52 -12.95 18.96
C ILE A 64 -1.80 -14.14 18.06
N ARG A 65 -2.99 -14.72 18.18
CA ARG A 65 -3.52 -15.78 17.32
C ARG A 65 -4.64 -15.20 16.46
N LEU A 66 -4.49 -15.34 15.15
CA LEU A 66 -5.44 -14.83 14.14
C LEU A 66 -6.01 -15.98 13.33
N GLY A 67 -7.16 -15.75 12.72
CA GLY A 67 -7.78 -16.70 11.79
C GLY A 67 -7.82 -16.14 10.38
N ALA A 68 -7.46 -16.94 9.39
CA ALA A 68 -7.62 -16.66 7.96
C ALA A 68 -8.53 -17.71 7.30
N VAL A 69 -9.34 -17.29 6.30
CA VAL A 69 -10.15 -18.23 5.51
C VAL A 69 -9.31 -18.75 4.36
N GLY A 70 -9.42 -20.07 4.09
CA GLY A 70 -8.77 -20.72 2.95
C GLY A 70 -7.58 -21.58 3.35
N THR A 71 -6.57 -21.58 2.51
CA THR A 71 -5.34 -22.39 2.63
C THR A 71 -4.19 -21.68 1.93
N PHE A 72 -2.97 -22.19 2.07
CA PHE A 72 -1.83 -21.72 1.30
C PHE A 72 -0.93 -22.89 0.89
N ASP A 73 -0.28 -22.71 -0.27
CA ASP A 73 0.71 -23.62 -0.84
C ASP A 73 1.95 -22.88 -1.36
N SER A 74 2.04 -21.58 -1.09
CA SER A 74 3.15 -20.74 -1.53
C SER A 74 3.36 -19.54 -0.60
N PHE A 75 4.58 -19.01 -0.57
CA PHE A 75 4.93 -17.70 -0.02
C PHE A 75 5.29 -16.68 -1.11
N ASN A 76 5.30 -17.08 -2.38
CA ASN A 76 5.50 -16.16 -3.49
C ASN A 76 4.18 -15.46 -3.83
N THR A 77 3.97 -14.27 -3.25
CA THR A 77 2.77 -13.44 -3.43
C THR A 77 2.80 -12.59 -4.70
N PHE A 78 3.87 -12.66 -5.46
CA PHE A 78 4.12 -11.76 -6.61
C PHE A 78 3.67 -12.34 -7.95
N ILE A 79 3.30 -13.61 -7.99
CA ILE A 79 2.83 -14.33 -9.17
C ILE A 79 1.36 -14.71 -9.04
N ALA A 80 0.72 -15.08 -10.17
CA ALA A 80 -0.68 -15.52 -10.18
C ALA A 80 -0.86 -17.01 -9.89
N LYS A 81 0.23 -17.78 -9.76
CA LYS A 81 0.22 -19.23 -9.55
C LYS A 81 0.15 -19.56 -8.07
N GLY A 82 -0.66 -20.56 -7.70
CA GLY A 82 -0.83 -21.03 -6.33
C GLY A 82 -1.71 -20.17 -5.45
N ASN A 83 -1.81 -20.56 -4.17
CA ASN A 83 -2.48 -19.82 -3.10
C ASN A 83 -1.42 -19.27 -2.17
N ALA A 84 -0.94 -18.06 -2.46
CA ALA A 84 0.15 -17.50 -1.69
C ALA A 84 -0.32 -16.86 -0.37
N ALA A 85 0.37 -17.18 0.72
CA ALA A 85 0.17 -16.51 2.00
C ALA A 85 1.01 -15.23 2.08
N GLY A 86 0.36 -14.10 2.37
CA GLY A 86 1.05 -12.85 2.68
C GLY A 86 1.72 -12.92 4.05
N THR A 87 3.00 -12.59 4.10
CA THR A 87 3.80 -12.66 5.33
C THR A 87 4.16 -11.28 5.90
N GLY A 88 3.90 -10.19 5.14
CA GLY A 88 4.28 -8.83 5.55
C GLY A 88 5.79 -8.64 5.76
N SER A 89 6.63 -9.55 5.25
CA SER A 89 8.08 -9.48 5.41
C SER A 89 8.76 -8.54 4.41
N VAL A 90 8.08 -8.21 3.31
CA VAL A 90 8.58 -7.32 2.25
C VAL A 90 8.06 -5.92 2.47
N GLU A 91 8.96 -4.95 2.43
CA GLU A 91 8.63 -3.54 2.59
C GLU A 91 8.60 -2.81 1.24
N THR A 92 8.04 -1.62 1.27
CA THR A 92 7.92 -0.71 0.14
C THR A 92 8.79 0.54 0.37
N LEU A 93 8.95 1.38 -0.66
CA LEU A 93 9.73 2.62 -0.54
C LEU A 93 9.09 3.61 0.44
N ILE A 94 7.77 3.58 0.57
CA ILE A 94 6.95 4.47 1.40
C ILE A 94 6.03 3.69 2.33
N THR A 95 5.41 4.42 3.27
CA THR A 95 4.26 3.94 4.06
C THR A 95 3.17 5.02 4.11
N SER A 96 1.92 4.62 4.34
CA SER A 96 0.79 5.53 4.51
C SER A 96 0.51 5.79 5.98
N SER A 97 -0.12 6.93 6.29
CA SER A 97 -0.71 7.19 7.59
C SER A 97 -2.18 6.77 7.60
N ALA A 98 -2.67 6.25 8.73
CA ALA A 98 -4.07 5.85 8.89
C ALA A 98 -5.02 7.06 9.11
N ASP A 99 -4.49 8.23 9.36
CA ASP A 99 -5.25 9.44 9.68
C ASP A 99 -5.01 10.61 8.68
N GLU A 100 -4.32 10.31 7.57
CA GLU A 100 -4.06 11.26 6.50
C GLU A 100 -4.16 10.56 5.13
N PRO A 101 -5.35 10.48 4.53
CA PRO A 101 -5.54 9.80 3.25
C PRO A 101 -4.77 10.50 2.13
N PHE A 102 -4.31 9.71 1.15
CA PHE A 102 -3.59 10.17 -0.05
C PHE A 102 -2.24 10.88 0.23
N THR A 103 -1.71 10.71 1.43
CA THR A 103 -0.38 11.17 1.82
C THR A 103 0.49 9.97 2.21
N VAL A 104 1.76 10.01 1.82
CA VAL A 104 2.72 8.93 2.05
C VAL A 104 4.01 9.48 2.64
N TYR A 105 4.66 8.65 3.45
CA TYR A 105 5.87 8.96 4.20
C TYR A 105 6.98 7.99 3.84
N GLY A 106 8.22 8.42 3.92
CA GLY A 106 9.36 7.56 3.60
C GLY A 106 9.52 6.40 4.57
N LEU A 107 9.64 5.17 4.02
CA LEU A 107 9.98 3.95 4.73
C LEU A 107 11.39 3.49 4.33
N ILE A 108 11.57 2.66 3.29
CA ILE A 108 12.90 2.37 2.71
C ILE A 108 13.52 3.65 2.14
N ALA A 109 12.73 4.51 1.48
CA ALA A 109 13.17 5.85 1.10
C ALA A 109 13.23 6.79 2.32
N ALA A 110 14.28 7.59 2.39
CA ALA A 110 14.40 8.66 3.38
C ALA A 110 13.70 9.93 2.91
N SER A 111 13.76 10.20 1.62
CA SER A 111 13.16 11.37 0.96
C SER A 111 12.87 11.11 -0.51
N PHE A 112 12.12 12.02 -1.10
CA PHE A 112 11.71 11.98 -2.51
C PHE A 112 12.08 13.29 -3.20
N GLU A 113 12.26 13.24 -4.52
CA GLU A 113 12.41 14.41 -5.37
C GLU A 113 11.48 14.25 -6.58
N TRP A 114 10.82 15.33 -6.99
CA TRP A 114 9.93 15.30 -8.16
C TRP A 114 9.80 16.70 -8.77
N PRO A 115 9.63 16.82 -10.10
CA PRO A 115 9.40 18.08 -10.77
C PRO A 115 7.94 18.53 -10.60
N ASN A 116 7.66 19.82 -10.81
CA ASN A 116 6.31 20.36 -10.76
C ASN A 116 5.35 19.65 -11.74
N ASP A 117 5.86 19.22 -12.90
CA ASP A 117 5.08 18.52 -13.93
C ASP A 117 4.90 17.02 -13.66
N ARG A 118 5.49 16.48 -12.57
CA ARG A 118 5.38 15.06 -12.20
C ARG A 118 5.82 14.10 -13.32
N SER A 119 6.78 14.47 -14.17
CA SER A 119 7.32 13.61 -15.24
C SER A 119 8.24 12.49 -14.74
N TRP A 120 8.72 12.60 -13.50
CA TRP A 120 9.55 11.60 -12.83
C TRP A 120 9.47 11.73 -11.31
N VAL A 121 9.96 10.69 -10.62
CA VAL A 121 10.23 10.71 -9.18
C VAL A 121 11.57 10.06 -8.87
N ILE A 122 12.32 10.61 -7.92
CA ILE A 122 13.53 10.01 -7.35
C ILE A 122 13.25 9.64 -5.90
N PHE A 123 13.66 8.43 -5.52
CA PHE A 123 13.68 7.97 -4.14
C PHE A 123 15.12 7.91 -3.66
N ASN A 124 15.41 8.60 -2.56
CA ASN A 124 16.69 8.54 -1.85
C ASN A 124 16.56 7.51 -0.74
N LEU A 125 17.19 6.36 -0.88
CA LEU A 125 17.07 5.23 0.02
C LEU A 125 17.87 5.48 1.31
N ARG A 126 17.39 4.89 2.42
CA ARG A 126 18.11 4.91 3.70
C ARG A 126 19.28 3.94 3.65
N SER A 127 20.49 4.42 3.93
CA SER A 127 21.70 3.59 3.96
C SER A 127 21.69 2.52 5.08
N GLN A 128 20.84 2.69 6.12
CA GLN A 128 20.64 1.68 7.16
C GLN A 128 19.65 0.58 6.81
N ALA A 129 18.88 0.72 5.72
CA ALA A 129 17.94 -0.31 5.28
C ALA A 129 18.68 -1.61 4.92
N ARG A 130 18.24 -2.73 5.46
CA ARG A 130 18.88 -4.03 5.22
C ARG A 130 17.89 -5.18 5.25
N TRP A 131 18.26 -6.23 4.56
CA TRP A 131 17.59 -7.51 4.55
C TRP A 131 17.81 -8.25 5.88
N HIS A 132 17.01 -9.30 6.14
CA HIS A 132 17.13 -10.11 7.35
C HIS A 132 18.45 -10.88 7.45
N ASP A 133 19.17 -11.04 6.35
CA ASP A 133 20.53 -11.62 6.31
C ASP A 133 21.63 -10.58 6.58
N GLY A 134 21.26 -9.32 6.78
CA GLY A 134 22.17 -8.21 7.07
C GLY A 134 22.72 -7.49 5.82
N THR A 135 22.44 -7.97 4.62
CA THR A 135 22.86 -7.27 3.39
C THR A 135 22.08 -5.96 3.20
N PRO A 136 22.71 -4.89 2.64
CA PRO A 136 22.04 -3.62 2.45
C PRO A 136 20.95 -3.70 1.38
N VAL A 137 19.88 -2.92 1.56
CA VAL A 137 18.90 -2.64 0.51
C VAL A 137 19.45 -1.53 -0.37
N THR A 138 19.53 -1.76 -1.67
CA THR A 138 20.14 -0.83 -2.62
C THR A 138 19.22 -0.47 -3.78
N ALA A 139 19.62 0.51 -4.58
CA ALA A 139 18.92 0.88 -5.81
C ALA A 139 18.89 -0.27 -6.84
N ASP A 140 19.85 -1.19 -6.80
CA ASP A 140 19.82 -2.39 -7.65
C ASP A 140 18.64 -3.30 -7.31
N ASP A 141 18.30 -3.44 -6.02
CA ASP A 141 17.13 -4.21 -5.60
C ASP A 141 15.83 -3.56 -6.10
N VAL A 142 15.74 -2.23 -6.01
CA VAL A 142 14.54 -1.49 -6.43
C VAL A 142 14.32 -1.57 -7.94
N VAL A 143 15.37 -1.33 -8.74
CA VAL A 143 15.30 -1.44 -10.21
C VAL A 143 14.95 -2.88 -10.61
N TRP A 144 15.64 -3.84 -10.03
CA TRP A 144 15.40 -5.26 -10.30
C TRP A 144 13.97 -5.68 -9.93
N SER A 145 13.44 -5.17 -8.80
CA SER A 145 12.06 -5.45 -8.37
C SER A 145 11.06 -4.96 -9.40
N PHE A 146 11.20 -3.70 -9.85
CA PHE A 146 10.34 -3.13 -10.88
C PHE A 146 10.36 -3.96 -12.16
N ASP A 147 11.56 -4.20 -12.71
CA ASP A 147 11.73 -4.94 -13.96
C ASP A 147 11.17 -6.36 -13.86
N THR A 148 11.46 -7.07 -12.76
CA THR A 148 10.98 -8.44 -12.53
C THR A 148 9.47 -8.50 -12.38
N LEU A 149 8.86 -7.59 -11.63
CA LEU A 149 7.41 -7.53 -11.49
C LEU A 149 6.71 -7.18 -12.80
N MET A 150 7.28 -6.30 -13.60
CA MET A 150 6.77 -5.98 -14.94
C MET A 150 6.90 -7.13 -15.92
N GLU A 151 7.97 -7.89 -15.86
CA GLU A 151 8.22 -9.01 -16.79
C GLU A 151 7.52 -10.30 -16.35
N LYS A 152 7.68 -10.69 -15.07
CA LYS A 152 7.37 -12.01 -14.52
C LYS A 152 6.26 -12.00 -13.47
N GLY A 153 5.92 -10.84 -12.93
CA GLY A 153 4.90 -10.71 -11.91
C GLY A 153 3.48 -10.99 -12.41
N ALA A 154 2.54 -11.10 -11.45
CA ALA A 154 1.12 -11.23 -11.78
C ALA A 154 0.65 -10.11 -12.73
N PRO A 155 -0.31 -10.36 -13.63
CA PRO A 155 -0.74 -9.39 -14.65
C PRO A 155 -1.13 -8.01 -14.12
N GLY A 156 -1.57 -7.95 -12.85
CA GLY A 156 -1.90 -6.70 -12.17
C GLY A 156 -0.74 -5.70 -12.11
N TYR A 157 0.50 -6.17 -11.94
CA TYR A 157 1.67 -5.30 -11.90
C TYR A 157 1.89 -4.55 -13.21
N ARG A 158 1.79 -5.23 -14.35
CA ARG A 158 1.90 -4.60 -15.68
C ARG A 158 0.83 -3.55 -15.92
N TYR A 159 -0.37 -3.77 -15.42
CA TYR A 159 -1.45 -2.79 -15.51
C TYR A 159 -1.18 -1.60 -14.57
N TYR A 160 -0.83 -1.88 -13.32
CA TYR A 160 -0.66 -0.87 -12.28
C TYR A 160 0.50 0.09 -12.56
N TYR A 161 1.61 -0.44 -13.09
CA TYR A 161 2.80 0.36 -13.44
C TYR A 161 2.87 0.72 -14.95
N SER A 162 1.77 0.57 -15.70
CA SER A 162 1.76 0.77 -17.16
C SER A 162 2.18 2.16 -17.63
N ALA A 163 2.01 3.19 -16.81
CA ALA A 163 2.41 4.56 -17.11
C ALA A 163 3.87 4.87 -16.78
N VAL A 164 4.62 3.92 -16.21
CA VAL A 164 6.05 4.06 -15.96
C VAL A 164 6.82 3.70 -17.24
N GLU A 165 7.79 4.52 -17.61
CA GLU A 165 8.65 4.30 -18.76
C GLU A 165 9.88 3.48 -18.40
N SER A 166 10.59 3.87 -17.32
CA SER A 166 11.82 3.20 -16.88
C SER A 166 12.09 3.42 -15.40
N ALA A 167 12.90 2.50 -14.83
CA ALA A 167 13.56 2.65 -13.55
C ALA A 167 15.08 2.76 -13.76
N GLU A 168 15.72 3.74 -13.15
CA GLU A 168 17.12 4.05 -13.33
C GLU A 168 17.86 4.15 -12.00
N LYS A 169 18.97 3.43 -11.88
CA LYS A 169 19.90 3.59 -10.77
C LYS A 169 20.75 4.84 -10.97
N LEU A 170 20.60 5.84 -10.10
CA LEU A 170 21.43 7.05 -10.10
C LEU A 170 22.62 6.97 -9.14
N GLY A 171 22.62 6.00 -8.24
CA GLY A 171 23.66 5.75 -7.24
C GLY A 171 23.27 4.55 -6.39
N GLU A 172 24.11 4.16 -5.43
CA GLU A 172 23.86 2.99 -4.57
C GLU A 172 22.52 3.09 -3.80
N HIS A 173 22.16 4.30 -3.35
CA HIS A 173 20.96 4.57 -2.59
C HIS A 173 20.04 5.59 -3.27
N ARG A 174 20.08 5.69 -4.60
CA ARG A 174 19.26 6.65 -5.33
C ARG A 174 18.74 6.04 -6.61
N VAL A 175 17.40 6.02 -6.73
CA VAL A 175 16.68 5.43 -7.88
C VAL A 175 15.70 6.44 -8.44
N ARG A 176 15.59 6.50 -9.77
CA ARG A 176 14.66 7.35 -10.51
C ARG A 176 13.69 6.51 -11.29
N PHE A 177 12.42 6.90 -11.26
CA PHE A 177 11.39 6.40 -12.16
C PHE A 177 10.96 7.51 -13.11
N ASN A 178 11.05 7.24 -14.40
CA ASN A 178 10.57 8.12 -15.45
C ASN A 178 9.17 7.71 -15.86
N PHE A 179 8.32 8.68 -16.18
CA PHE A 179 6.93 8.45 -16.55
C PHE A 179 6.72 8.74 -18.02
N LYS A 180 5.85 7.97 -18.68
CA LYS A 180 5.53 8.14 -20.11
C LYS A 180 4.86 9.47 -20.41
N GLU A 181 4.10 9.99 -19.46
CA GLU A 181 3.38 11.26 -19.56
C GLU A 181 3.51 12.02 -18.23
N ALA A 182 3.59 13.35 -18.32
CA ALA A 182 3.62 14.23 -17.17
C ALA A 182 2.20 14.48 -16.62
N GLY A 183 2.10 15.07 -15.42
CA GLY A 183 0.85 15.58 -14.83
C GLY A 183 0.07 14.59 -13.98
N ASN A 184 0.46 13.34 -13.92
CA ASN A 184 -0.22 12.36 -13.05
C ASN A 184 0.28 12.48 -11.60
N ARG A 185 -0.58 12.97 -10.70
CA ARG A 185 -0.26 13.20 -9.29
C ARG A 185 -0.15 11.93 -8.46
N GLU A 186 -0.85 10.86 -8.87
CA GLU A 186 -0.83 9.57 -8.17
C GLU A 186 0.44 8.77 -8.46
N LEU A 187 0.99 8.90 -9.67
CA LEU A 187 2.02 7.99 -10.15
C LEU A 187 3.29 7.97 -9.28
N PRO A 188 3.78 9.10 -8.74
CA PRO A 188 4.87 9.09 -7.77
C PRO A 188 4.53 8.30 -6.48
N LEU A 189 3.29 8.41 -5.99
CA LEU A 189 2.82 7.68 -4.81
C LEU A 189 2.69 6.18 -5.12
N ILE A 190 2.15 5.85 -6.30
CA ILE A 190 2.04 4.48 -6.81
C ILE A 190 3.42 3.82 -6.86
N MET A 191 4.44 4.52 -7.37
CA MET A 191 5.81 3.99 -7.40
C MET A 191 6.39 3.78 -6.01
N GLY A 192 6.02 4.61 -5.06
CA GLY A 192 6.41 4.41 -3.67
C GLY A 192 5.90 3.10 -3.05
N GLN A 193 4.79 2.55 -3.55
CA GLN A 193 4.20 1.29 -3.11
C GLN A 193 4.85 0.05 -3.74
N LEU A 194 5.88 0.24 -4.58
CA LEU A 194 6.62 -0.88 -5.16
C LEU A 194 7.19 -1.78 -4.06
N PRO A 195 6.83 -3.08 -4.00
CA PRO A 195 7.48 -3.99 -3.08
C PRO A 195 8.95 -4.15 -3.50
N VAL A 196 9.86 -3.88 -2.56
CA VAL A 196 11.28 -4.01 -2.80
C VAL A 196 11.71 -5.44 -2.45
N LEU A 197 12.32 -6.12 -3.43
CA LEU A 197 12.66 -7.54 -3.36
C LEU A 197 14.18 -7.73 -3.37
N PRO A 198 14.72 -8.71 -2.61
CA PRO A 198 16.14 -8.95 -2.53
C PRO A 198 16.67 -9.62 -3.81
N LYS A 199 17.30 -8.87 -4.70
CA LYS A 199 17.84 -9.35 -5.97
C LYS A 199 18.76 -10.56 -5.77
N HIS A 200 19.62 -10.54 -4.76
CA HIS A 200 20.58 -11.63 -4.48
C HIS A 200 19.88 -12.92 -4.04
N TYR A 201 18.77 -12.84 -3.29
CA TYR A 201 17.99 -14.02 -2.90
C TYR A 201 17.36 -14.71 -4.11
N TRP A 202 16.89 -13.93 -5.10
CA TRP A 202 16.24 -14.45 -6.29
C TRP A 202 17.21 -14.85 -7.42
N ALA A 203 18.52 -14.59 -7.26
CA ALA A 203 19.52 -14.87 -8.31
C ALA A 203 19.56 -16.34 -8.74
N ASP A 204 19.39 -17.27 -7.79
CA ASP A 204 19.43 -18.71 -8.01
C ASP A 204 18.04 -19.38 -7.89
N ARG A 205 16.95 -18.59 -7.97
CA ARG A 205 15.56 -19.05 -7.83
C ARG A 205 14.71 -18.63 -9.03
N ASP A 206 13.78 -19.52 -9.42
CA ASP A 206 12.80 -19.15 -10.44
C ASP A 206 11.67 -18.31 -9.82
N PHE A 207 11.63 -17.03 -10.18
CA PHE A 207 10.61 -16.09 -9.69
C PHE A 207 9.18 -16.49 -10.07
N THR A 208 9.00 -17.28 -11.13
CA THR A 208 7.67 -17.64 -11.66
C THR A 208 7.07 -18.88 -10.99
N GLU A 209 7.82 -19.53 -10.09
CA GLU A 209 7.37 -20.74 -9.42
C GLU A 209 6.84 -20.47 -8.00
N THR A 210 5.90 -21.32 -7.58
CA THR A 210 5.45 -21.37 -6.19
C THR A 210 6.55 -21.92 -5.30
N THR A 211 6.64 -21.41 -4.07
CA THR A 211 7.61 -21.89 -3.09
C THR A 211 7.05 -21.83 -1.68
N LEU A 212 7.40 -22.81 -0.86
CA LEU A 212 7.21 -22.80 0.58
C LEU A 212 8.50 -22.43 1.34
N GLU A 213 9.55 -22.04 0.63
CA GLU A 213 10.73 -21.47 1.28
C GLU A 213 10.36 -20.09 1.86
N PRO A 214 10.60 -19.84 3.17
CA PRO A 214 10.35 -18.55 3.77
C PRO A 214 11.08 -17.43 3.01
N PRO A 215 10.38 -16.36 2.60
CA PRO A 215 11.00 -15.29 1.84
C PRO A 215 12.00 -14.51 2.68
N LEU A 216 13.13 -14.13 2.08
CA LEU A 216 14.02 -13.14 2.64
C LEU A 216 13.34 -11.77 2.58
N GLY A 217 13.14 -11.14 3.72
CA GLY A 217 12.48 -9.84 3.83
C GLY A 217 13.38 -8.78 4.44
N SER A 218 12.87 -7.55 4.51
CA SER A 218 13.46 -6.41 5.20
C SER A 218 12.60 -5.92 6.37
N GLY A 219 11.39 -6.44 6.50
CA GLY A 219 10.35 -5.97 7.39
C GLY A 219 10.52 -6.40 8.86
N PRO A 220 9.60 -5.94 9.73
CA PRO A 220 9.69 -6.16 11.18
C PRO A 220 9.40 -7.59 11.62
N TYR A 221 8.85 -8.44 10.75
CA TYR A 221 8.52 -9.84 11.03
C TYR A 221 9.08 -10.76 9.96
N ARG A 222 9.41 -12.00 10.36
CA ARG A 222 9.79 -13.09 9.47
C ARG A 222 9.05 -14.37 9.85
N ILE A 223 8.94 -15.33 8.92
CA ILE A 223 8.39 -16.65 9.23
C ILE A 223 9.34 -17.38 10.16
N LYS A 224 8.80 -17.84 11.29
CA LYS A 224 9.49 -18.69 12.25
C LYS A 224 9.25 -20.17 11.99
N GLU A 225 7.99 -20.52 11.81
CA GLU A 225 7.53 -21.88 11.53
C GLU A 225 6.20 -21.87 10.80
N PHE A 226 5.89 -22.93 10.10
CA PHE A 226 4.60 -23.10 9.43
C PHE A 226 4.27 -24.58 9.18
N GLU A 227 3.01 -24.86 8.96
CA GLU A 227 2.51 -26.10 8.35
C GLU A 227 1.65 -25.72 7.14
N ALA A 228 2.06 -26.15 5.95
CA ALA A 228 1.42 -25.78 4.70
C ALA A 228 -0.09 -25.99 4.74
N GLY A 229 -0.83 -24.96 4.39
CA GLY A 229 -2.31 -24.95 4.39
C GLY A 229 -2.98 -24.89 5.77
N ARG A 230 -2.22 -24.93 6.87
CA ARG A 230 -2.78 -24.99 8.24
C ARG A 230 -2.47 -23.77 9.08
N TYR A 231 -1.20 -23.41 9.24
CA TYR A 231 -0.83 -22.23 10.02
C TYR A 231 0.53 -21.68 9.63
N ILE A 232 0.74 -20.41 9.98
CA ILE A 232 2.01 -19.69 9.90
C ILE A 232 2.25 -18.99 11.23
N VAL A 233 3.46 -19.12 11.78
CA VAL A 233 3.93 -18.33 12.92
C VAL A 233 5.03 -17.40 12.44
N GLN A 234 4.82 -16.12 12.65
CA GLN A 234 5.81 -15.09 12.42
C GLN A 234 6.43 -14.66 13.75
N GLU A 235 7.72 -14.35 13.73
CA GLU A 235 8.42 -13.76 14.87
C GLU A 235 8.92 -12.37 14.54
N ARG A 236 8.92 -11.49 15.54
CA ARG A 236 9.47 -10.14 15.41
C ARG A 236 10.99 -10.21 15.25
N VAL A 237 11.52 -9.44 14.31
CA VAL A 237 12.97 -9.29 14.08
C VAL A 237 13.53 -8.31 15.11
N PRO A 238 14.37 -8.76 16.08
CA PRO A 238 14.80 -7.90 17.22
C PRO A 238 15.64 -6.71 16.77
N ASP A 239 16.45 -6.89 15.74
CA ASP A 239 17.37 -5.91 15.15
C ASP A 239 16.83 -5.27 13.87
N TYR A 240 15.51 -5.31 13.67
CA TYR A 240 14.86 -4.67 12.52
C TYR A 240 15.39 -3.23 12.34
N TRP A 241 15.92 -2.97 11.13
CA TRP A 241 16.61 -1.74 10.79
C TRP A 241 15.74 -0.48 10.97
N GLY A 242 14.44 -0.61 10.66
CA GLY A 242 13.46 0.48 10.67
C GLY A 242 12.77 0.72 12.01
N LYS A 243 13.11 0.00 13.09
CA LYS A 243 12.39 0.03 14.39
C LYS A 243 12.29 1.40 15.06
N ASN A 244 13.24 2.29 14.78
CA ASN A 244 13.31 3.63 15.37
C ASN A 244 12.82 4.74 14.43
N LEU A 245 12.39 4.40 13.21
CA LEU A 245 11.81 5.39 12.31
C LEU A 245 10.51 5.94 12.89
N ALA A 246 10.27 7.23 12.70
CA ALA A 246 9.06 7.90 13.19
C ALA A 246 7.79 7.18 12.70
N VAL A 247 7.77 6.71 11.44
CA VAL A 247 6.66 5.94 10.85
C VAL A 247 6.41 4.58 11.51
N ASN A 248 7.38 4.02 12.23
CA ASN A 248 7.29 2.70 12.87
C ASN A 248 7.24 2.77 14.41
N ARG A 249 7.49 3.94 15.00
CA ARG A 249 7.51 4.08 16.44
C ARG A 249 6.13 3.87 17.04
N GLY A 250 6.01 2.91 17.96
CA GLY A 250 4.72 2.48 18.53
C GLY A 250 4.07 1.31 17.79
N MET A 251 4.63 0.87 16.64
CA MET A 251 4.19 -0.30 15.87
C MET A 251 4.99 -1.56 16.21
N ASN A 252 4.59 -2.71 15.66
CA ASN A 252 5.32 -3.99 15.75
C ASN A 252 5.60 -4.41 17.20
N ASN A 253 4.55 -4.41 18.03
CA ASN A 253 4.68 -4.58 19.48
C ASN A 253 4.74 -6.07 19.89
N LEU A 254 4.16 -6.98 19.12
CA LEU A 254 4.07 -8.39 19.45
C LEU A 254 5.33 -9.16 19.06
N ASP A 255 5.74 -10.12 19.88
CA ASP A 255 6.88 -11.00 19.57
C ASP A 255 6.51 -12.06 18.53
N THR A 256 5.26 -12.55 18.58
CA THR A 256 4.77 -13.58 17.66
C THR A 256 3.38 -13.26 17.13
N ILE A 257 3.16 -13.60 15.87
CA ILE A 257 1.85 -13.55 15.22
C ILE A 257 1.61 -14.93 14.62
N ARG A 258 0.62 -15.66 15.15
CA ARG A 258 0.19 -16.93 14.61
C ARG A 258 -1.09 -16.75 13.81
N THR A 259 -1.13 -17.23 12.57
CA THR A 259 -2.31 -17.25 11.71
C THR A 259 -2.69 -18.69 11.41
N ASP A 260 -3.84 -19.13 11.91
CA ASP A 260 -4.42 -20.44 11.63
C ASP A 260 -5.42 -20.32 10.47
N TYR A 261 -5.40 -21.28 9.54
CA TYR A 261 -6.26 -21.28 8.35
C TYR A 261 -7.50 -22.15 8.60
N TYR A 262 -8.66 -21.59 8.32
CA TYR A 262 -9.95 -22.19 8.50
C TYR A 262 -10.70 -22.30 7.18
N ARG A 263 -11.60 -23.27 7.08
CA ARG A 263 -12.38 -23.49 5.86
C ARG A 263 -13.26 -22.30 5.50
N ASP A 264 -13.86 -21.65 6.50
CA ASP A 264 -14.85 -20.58 6.30
C ASP A 264 -14.92 -19.62 7.49
N ALA A 265 -15.63 -18.49 7.28
CA ALA A 265 -15.81 -17.45 8.28
C ALA A 265 -16.57 -17.92 9.53
N THR A 266 -17.46 -18.91 9.41
CA THR A 266 -18.19 -19.46 10.55
C THR A 266 -17.26 -20.23 11.48
N SER A 267 -16.37 -21.04 10.91
CA SER A 267 -15.34 -21.76 11.67
C SER A 267 -14.43 -20.81 12.45
N ILE A 268 -14.03 -19.67 11.83
CA ILE A 268 -13.21 -18.65 12.52
C ILE A 268 -14.01 -18.01 13.69
N ARG A 269 -15.32 -17.71 13.50
CA ARG A 269 -16.15 -17.17 14.58
C ARG A 269 -16.28 -18.14 15.75
N LEU A 270 -16.40 -19.42 15.47
CA LEU A 270 -16.43 -20.46 16.52
C LEU A 270 -15.08 -20.54 17.24
N ALA A 271 -13.98 -20.49 16.53
CA ALA A 271 -12.63 -20.48 17.10
C ALA A 271 -12.40 -19.25 18.02
N LEU A 272 -12.89 -18.06 17.62
CA LEU A 272 -12.85 -16.88 18.48
C LEU A 272 -13.66 -17.07 19.78
N LYS A 273 -14.87 -17.63 19.67
CA LYS A 273 -15.72 -17.90 20.84
C LYS A 273 -15.11 -18.98 21.75
N ALA A 274 -14.38 -19.93 21.21
CA ALA A 274 -13.66 -20.96 21.95
C ALA A 274 -12.35 -20.45 22.60
N GLY A 275 -11.87 -19.27 22.18
CA GLY A 275 -10.58 -18.72 22.62
C GLY A 275 -9.38 -19.31 21.91
N ASP A 276 -9.57 -19.94 20.74
CA ASP A 276 -8.49 -20.46 19.90
C ASP A 276 -7.78 -19.36 19.12
N ILE A 277 -8.49 -18.26 18.81
CA ILE A 277 -7.94 -17.03 18.24
C ILE A 277 -8.29 -15.83 19.12
N ASP A 278 -7.49 -14.78 19.04
CA ASP A 278 -7.54 -13.63 19.96
C ASP A 278 -8.22 -12.41 19.35
N LEU A 279 -8.21 -12.28 18.01
CA LEU A 279 -8.77 -11.12 17.31
C LEU A 279 -9.42 -11.54 16.00
N ARG A 280 -10.55 -10.90 15.70
CA ARG A 280 -11.23 -10.99 14.42
C ARG A 280 -11.81 -9.64 14.00
N SER A 281 -11.59 -9.23 12.79
CA SER A 281 -12.34 -8.16 12.13
C SER A 281 -13.63 -8.77 11.54
N GLU A 282 -14.82 -8.30 11.95
CA GLU A 282 -16.10 -8.78 11.45
C GLU A 282 -16.71 -7.75 10.49
N ASN A 283 -16.96 -8.17 9.26
CA ASN A 283 -17.52 -7.34 8.19
C ASN A 283 -18.94 -7.75 7.78
N GLN A 284 -19.54 -8.74 8.46
CA GLN A 284 -20.91 -9.20 8.21
C GLN A 284 -21.86 -8.60 9.24
N SER A 285 -22.74 -7.70 8.81
CA SER A 285 -23.70 -7.01 9.69
C SER A 285 -24.56 -7.96 10.53
N LYS A 286 -25.07 -9.04 9.92
CA LYS A 286 -25.83 -10.05 10.64
C LYS A 286 -25.02 -10.72 11.75
N ALA A 287 -23.80 -11.17 11.43
CA ALA A 287 -22.93 -11.79 12.41
C ALA A 287 -22.57 -10.81 13.53
N TRP A 288 -22.27 -9.56 13.19
CA TRP A 288 -22.02 -8.50 14.17
C TRP A 288 -23.20 -8.27 15.10
N ALA A 289 -24.41 -8.26 14.57
CA ALA A 289 -25.63 -8.03 15.38
C ALA A 289 -25.98 -9.22 16.28
N GLU A 290 -25.85 -10.45 15.79
CA GLU A 290 -26.44 -11.65 16.39
C GLU A 290 -25.43 -12.62 17.02
N ASP A 291 -24.27 -12.87 16.31
CA ASP A 291 -23.39 -13.98 16.67
C ASP A 291 -22.47 -13.71 17.86
N TYR A 292 -22.31 -12.45 18.27
CA TYR A 292 -21.48 -12.06 19.42
C TYR A 292 -22.26 -11.75 20.68
N ASN A 293 -23.55 -12.09 20.74
CA ASN A 293 -24.36 -12.03 21.97
C ASN A 293 -24.16 -13.33 22.79
N VAL A 294 -22.96 -13.43 23.38
CA VAL A 294 -22.49 -14.63 24.09
C VAL A 294 -22.00 -14.28 25.49
N GLU A 295 -22.04 -15.23 26.41
CA GLU A 295 -21.63 -15.08 27.80
C GLU A 295 -20.21 -14.50 27.97
N ALA A 296 -19.30 -14.84 27.04
CA ALA A 296 -17.92 -14.29 27.02
C ALA A 296 -17.90 -12.76 26.89
N VAL A 297 -18.83 -12.18 26.11
CA VAL A 297 -18.94 -10.71 25.97
C VAL A 297 -19.54 -10.11 27.24
N GLU A 298 -20.57 -10.75 27.81
CA GLU A 298 -21.22 -10.30 29.06
C GLU A 298 -20.23 -10.31 30.25
N LYS A 299 -19.34 -11.30 30.28
CA LYS A 299 -18.28 -11.43 31.29
C LYS A 299 -17.04 -10.59 31.01
N GLY A 300 -16.97 -9.85 29.90
CA GLY A 300 -15.81 -9.05 29.49
C GLY A 300 -14.58 -9.86 29.06
N LEU A 301 -14.74 -11.17 28.80
CA LEU A 301 -13.69 -12.04 28.28
C LEU A 301 -13.48 -11.84 26.76
N LEU A 302 -14.52 -11.40 26.06
CA LEU A 302 -14.50 -11.02 24.65
C LEU A 302 -15.05 -9.59 24.53
N LYS A 303 -14.24 -8.68 23.94
CA LYS A 303 -14.66 -7.29 23.71
C LYS A 303 -15.18 -7.15 22.28
N LYS A 304 -16.38 -6.59 22.13
CA LYS A 304 -16.97 -6.19 20.86
C LYS A 304 -16.83 -4.68 20.73
N GLU A 305 -16.08 -4.20 19.74
CA GLU A 305 -15.74 -2.79 19.60
C GLU A 305 -15.86 -2.32 18.15
N MET A 306 -16.49 -1.17 17.94
CA MET A 306 -16.44 -0.45 16.67
C MET A 306 -15.28 0.54 16.73
N VAL A 307 -14.35 0.43 15.77
CA VAL A 307 -13.18 1.32 15.67
C VAL A 307 -13.44 2.33 14.55
N PRO A 308 -13.79 3.59 14.87
CA PRO A 308 -14.00 4.60 13.86
C PRO A 308 -12.66 4.98 13.18
N HIS A 309 -12.71 5.23 11.90
CA HIS A 309 -11.56 5.72 11.13
C HIS A 309 -12.04 6.68 10.02
N GLN A 310 -11.11 7.43 9.43
CA GLN A 310 -11.39 8.40 8.38
C GLN A 310 -10.83 7.96 7.00
N MET A 311 -10.44 6.71 6.87
CA MET A 311 -9.98 6.18 5.60
C MET A 311 -11.16 5.92 4.66
N PRO A 312 -11.05 6.26 3.37
CA PRO A 312 -12.10 5.95 2.40
C PRO A 312 -12.48 4.48 2.43
N THR A 313 -13.79 4.20 2.54
CA THR A 313 -14.30 2.82 2.66
C THR A 313 -14.50 2.14 1.31
N GLY A 314 -14.33 2.86 0.21
CA GLY A 314 -14.62 2.39 -1.12
C GLY A 314 -16.14 2.28 -1.37
N MET A 315 -16.52 1.53 -2.40
CA MET A 315 -17.93 1.37 -2.76
C MET A 315 -18.21 -0.06 -3.21
N GLN A 316 -19.27 -0.64 -2.68
CA GLN A 316 -19.86 -1.87 -3.20
C GLN A 316 -21.11 -1.54 -4.01
N GLY A 317 -21.19 -2.00 -5.26
CA GLY A 317 -22.31 -1.69 -6.13
C GLY A 317 -22.34 -2.50 -7.41
N PHE A 318 -23.41 -2.34 -8.17
CA PHE A 318 -23.54 -2.91 -9.50
C PHE A 318 -22.91 -1.97 -10.54
N VAL A 319 -21.87 -2.44 -11.23
CA VAL A 319 -21.21 -1.70 -12.30
C VAL A 319 -21.86 -2.05 -13.64
N PHE A 320 -22.52 -1.08 -14.27
CA PHE A 320 -23.15 -1.28 -15.56
C PHE A 320 -22.13 -1.23 -16.70
N ASN A 321 -22.15 -2.26 -17.57
CA ASN A 321 -21.35 -2.24 -18.78
C ASN A 321 -21.97 -1.29 -19.82
N THR A 322 -21.55 -0.03 -19.82
CA THR A 322 -22.06 1.02 -20.72
C THR A 322 -21.73 0.80 -22.20
N ARG A 323 -20.91 -0.20 -22.55
CA ARG A 323 -20.73 -0.63 -23.95
C ARG A 323 -21.95 -1.36 -24.49
N ARG A 324 -22.80 -1.93 -23.63
CA ARG A 324 -24.10 -2.51 -24.02
C ARG A 324 -25.12 -1.40 -24.26
N GLY A 325 -25.85 -1.48 -25.38
CA GLY A 325 -26.79 -0.44 -25.82
C GLY A 325 -27.80 0.00 -24.74
N ILE A 326 -28.40 -0.98 -24.04
CA ILE A 326 -29.38 -0.72 -22.98
C ILE A 326 -28.82 0.12 -21.82
N PHE A 327 -27.52 0.00 -21.51
CA PHE A 327 -26.89 0.73 -20.41
C PHE A 327 -26.18 2.02 -20.85
N LYS A 328 -26.24 2.37 -22.14
CA LYS A 328 -25.73 3.68 -22.60
C LYS A 328 -26.58 4.83 -22.07
N ASP A 329 -27.89 4.62 -21.99
CA ASP A 329 -28.83 5.62 -21.49
C ASP A 329 -28.68 5.80 -19.95
N PRO A 330 -28.35 7.02 -19.46
CA PRO A 330 -28.28 7.30 -18.04
C PRO A 330 -29.61 7.07 -17.31
N GLN A 331 -30.74 7.34 -17.95
CA GLN A 331 -32.08 7.16 -17.35
C GLN A 331 -32.38 5.71 -17.04
N VAL A 332 -31.93 4.77 -17.90
CA VAL A 332 -32.06 3.32 -17.63
C VAL A 332 -31.25 2.92 -16.39
N ARG A 333 -30.03 3.45 -16.25
CA ARG A 333 -29.18 3.16 -15.08
C ARG A 333 -29.76 3.74 -13.80
N GLU A 334 -30.31 4.96 -13.88
CA GLU A 334 -31.00 5.61 -12.78
C GLU A 334 -32.26 4.84 -12.36
N ALA A 335 -33.09 4.42 -13.31
CA ALA A 335 -34.29 3.62 -13.04
C ALA A 335 -33.96 2.30 -12.33
N LEU A 336 -32.88 1.63 -12.71
CA LEU A 336 -32.39 0.44 -12.03
C LEU A 336 -31.89 0.75 -10.60
N GLY A 337 -31.34 1.94 -10.37
CA GLY A 337 -30.99 2.41 -9.04
C GLY A 337 -32.20 2.54 -8.11
N TYR A 338 -33.35 2.99 -8.63
CA TYR A 338 -34.60 3.07 -7.86
C TYR A 338 -35.25 1.69 -7.61
N ALA A 339 -34.88 0.66 -8.36
CA ALA A 339 -35.38 -0.70 -8.11
C ALA A 339 -34.73 -1.34 -6.86
N PHE A 340 -33.66 -0.76 -6.33
CA PHE A 340 -33.03 -1.23 -5.10
C PHE A 340 -33.36 -0.30 -3.91
N ASP A 341 -34.26 -0.74 -3.05
CA ASP A 341 -34.58 -0.03 -1.80
C ASP A 341 -33.50 -0.34 -0.75
N PHE A 342 -32.49 0.56 -0.72
CA PHE A 342 -31.39 0.47 0.25
C PHE A 342 -31.88 0.61 1.68
N GLU A 343 -32.80 1.54 1.96
CA GLU A 343 -33.25 1.84 3.31
C GLU A 343 -34.04 0.67 3.90
N TRP A 344 -34.88 0.03 3.09
CA TRP A 344 -35.56 -1.19 3.50
C TRP A 344 -34.56 -2.33 3.71
N SER A 345 -33.64 -2.53 2.80
CA SER A 345 -32.62 -3.58 2.89
C SER A 345 -31.72 -3.38 4.11
N ASN A 346 -31.28 -2.14 4.35
CA ASN A 346 -30.45 -1.81 5.51
C ASN A 346 -31.17 -2.09 6.82
N ARG A 347 -32.40 -1.61 6.95
CA ARG A 347 -33.21 -1.81 8.15
C ARG A 347 -33.57 -3.28 8.39
N THR A 348 -33.93 -4.03 7.34
CA THR A 348 -34.50 -5.36 7.44
C THR A 348 -33.49 -6.49 7.39
N LEU A 349 -32.45 -6.35 6.52
CA LEU A 349 -31.47 -7.40 6.26
C LEU A 349 -30.12 -7.13 6.89
N PHE A 350 -29.75 -5.85 7.07
CA PHE A 350 -28.42 -5.45 7.54
C PHE A 350 -28.41 -4.82 8.93
N ASN A 351 -29.53 -4.93 9.66
CA ASN A 351 -29.65 -4.44 11.05
C ASN A 351 -29.32 -2.96 11.23
N GLY A 352 -29.55 -2.13 10.19
CA GLY A 352 -29.24 -0.71 10.20
C GLY A 352 -27.75 -0.36 10.26
N GLN A 353 -26.86 -1.31 9.94
CA GLN A 353 -25.41 -1.15 10.14
C GLN A 353 -24.70 -0.36 9.03
N TYR A 354 -25.35 -0.15 7.90
CA TYR A 354 -24.70 0.48 6.75
C TYR A 354 -25.21 1.89 6.48
N THR A 355 -24.36 2.69 5.87
CA THR A 355 -24.71 3.97 5.27
C THR A 355 -24.63 3.83 3.74
N ARG A 356 -25.61 4.38 3.02
CA ARG A 356 -25.58 4.34 1.55
C ARG A 356 -24.38 5.12 1.03
N THR A 357 -23.48 4.44 0.32
CA THR A 357 -22.31 5.05 -0.27
C THR A 357 -22.70 5.89 -1.49
N ALA A 358 -22.27 7.16 -1.53
CA ALA A 358 -22.52 8.09 -2.62
C ALA A 358 -21.30 8.33 -3.52
N SER A 359 -20.11 7.95 -3.07
CA SER A 359 -18.85 8.14 -3.79
C SER A 359 -17.85 7.04 -3.41
N TYR A 360 -16.88 6.77 -4.30
CA TYR A 360 -15.74 5.90 -4.01
C TYR A 360 -14.85 6.42 -2.87
N PHE A 361 -14.95 7.71 -2.57
CA PHE A 361 -14.14 8.41 -1.56
C PHE A 361 -14.95 8.74 -0.31
N SER A 362 -16.12 8.10 -0.14
CA SER A 362 -16.92 8.29 1.08
C SER A 362 -16.25 7.66 2.29
N ASN A 363 -16.38 8.37 3.40
CA ASN A 363 -16.18 7.84 4.76
C ASN A 363 -17.23 8.48 5.67
#